data_6fb1219398dbb1e643c2d9ad17196b46
#
_entry.id   6fb1219398dbb1e643c2d9ad17196b46
#
_cell.length_a   1.000
_cell.length_b   1.000
_cell.length_c   1.000
_cell.angle_alpha   90.00
_cell.angle_beta   90.00
_cell.angle_gamma   90.00
#
_symmetry.space_group_name_H-M   'P 1'
#
loop_
_entity.id
_entity.type
_entity.pdbx_description
1 polymer ?
#
loop_
_entity_poly.entity_id
_entity_poly.type
_entity_poly.pdbx_seq_one_letter_code
_entity_poly.pdbx_strand_id
1 'polypeptide(L)'
;MLKGLEFFAGATREGEFGHLVMCGMGGIYIEVLRDISSSLSPVSADEAINMIRSLKSYGIIKGVRGQKPINEAAFADTIRRLSALLEAAPEIAEMDLNPLLGSDKGVVAVDARVRIQKLSKST
;
A
#
# COMPACT_ATOMS: atom_id res chain seq x y z
N MET A 1 11.86 -0.55 -20.36
CA MET A 1 10.80 -1.34 -19.70
C MET A 1 11.09 -1.45 -18.21
N LEU A 2 10.15 -1.08 -17.39
CA LEU A 2 10.31 -1.18 -15.94
C LEU A 2 10.26 -2.65 -15.52
N LYS A 3 11.28 -3.05 -14.77
CA LYS A 3 11.33 -4.41 -14.21
C LYS A 3 11.08 -4.33 -12.72
N GLY A 4 10.30 -5.24 -12.20
CA GLY A 4 10.03 -5.32 -10.78
C GLY A 4 8.83 -6.21 -10.52
N LEU A 5 8.62 -6.50 -9.26
CA LEU A 5 7.43 -7.22 -8.82
C LEU A 5 6.29 -6.23 -8.65
N GLU A 6 5.10 -6.67 -8.96
CA GLU A 6 3.90 -5.84 -8.81
C GLU A 6 3.32 -5.96 -7.42
N PHE A 7 3.10 -4.82 -6.80
CA PHE A 7 2.44 -4.67 -5.51
C PHE A 7 1.33 -3.64 -5.64
N PHE A 8 0.59 -3.43 -4.59
CA PHE A 8 -0.33 -2.31 -4.50
C PHE A 8 -0.29 -1.71 -3.09
N ALA A 9 -0.70 -0.46 -3.00
CA ALA A 9 -1.02 0.20 -1.75
C ALA A 9 -2.24 1.06 -1.99
N GLY A 10 -3.15 1.10 -1.04
CA GLY A 10 -4.36 1.86 -1.21
C GLY A 10 -5.05 2.10 0.10
N ALA A 11 -6.22 2.75 0.03
CA ALA A 11 -7.00 3.03 1.21
C ALA A 11 -8.46 3.26 0.86
N THR A 12 -9.33 2.94 1.81
CA THR A 12 -10.75 3.27 1.75
C THR A 12 -11.16 3.96 3.05
N ARG A 13 -12.05 4.95 2.93
CA ARG A 13 -12.58 5.63 4.11
C ARG A 13 -13.61 4.74 4.79
N GLU A 14 -13.43 4.54 6.09
CA GLU A 14 -14.28 3.66 6.90
C GLU A 14 -15.16 4.50 7.84
N GLY A 15 -16.13 5.19 7.28
CA GLY A 15 -17.06 6.01 8.06
C GLY A 15 -16.35 7.08 8.89
N GLU A 16 -16.56 7.06 10.20
CA GLU A 16 -15.98 8.01 11.13
C GLU A 16 -14.61 7.58 11.67
N PHE A 17 -14.17 6.35 11.34
CA PHE A 17 -12.96 5.78 11.92
C PHE A 17 -11.69 6.14 11.15
N GLY A 18 -11.81 6.94 10.11
CA GLY A 18 -10.67 7.30 9.27
C GLY A 18 -10.57 6.39 8.06
N HIS A 19 -9.35 6.08 7.66
CA HIS A 19 -9.11 5.28 6.47
C HIS A 19 -8.49 3.94 6.82
N LEU A 20 -8.93 2.89 6.14
CA LEU A 20 -8.27 1.60 6.19
C LEU A 20 -7.21 1.61 5.09
N VAL A 21 -5.95 1.53 5.50
CA VAL A 21 -4.79 1.50 4.59
C VAL A 21 -4.44 0.05 4.31
N MET A 22 -4.22 -0.27 3.05
CA MET A 22 -3.96 -1.65 2.62
C MET A 22 -2.74 -1.71 1.74
N CYS A 23 -2.04 -2.84 1.78
CA CYS A 23 -0.98 -3.15 0.84
C CYS A 23 -0.97 -4.64 0.56
N GLY A 24 -0.34 -5.03 -0.53
CA GLY A 24 -0.21 -6.44 -0.86
C GLY A 24 0.45 -6.67 -2.21
N MET A 25 0.47 -7.93 -2.60
CA MET A 25 0.91 -8.31 -3.95
C MET A 25 -0.13 -7.90 -4.96
N GLY A 26 0.32 -7.43 -6.11
CA GLY A 26 -0.55 -7.02 -7.19
C GLY A 26 -0.88 -8.15 -8.16
N GLY A 27 -1.63 -7.81 -9.21
CA GLY A 27 -1.96 -8.74 -10.27
C GLY A 27 -2.84 -9.88 -9.81
N ILE A 28 -2.61 -11.05 -10.36
CA ILE A 28 -3.41 -12.23 -10.06
C ILE A 28 -3.28 -12.69 -8.61
N TYR A 29 -2.22 -12.31 -7.92
CA TYR A 29 -2.02 -12.70 -6.53
C TYR A 29 -3.09 -12.12 -5.61
N ILE A 30 -3.64 -10.95 -5.92
CA ILE A 30 -4.73 -10.36 -5.14
C ILE A 30 -5.96 -11.26 -5.22
N GLU A 31 -6.30 -11.70 -6.43
CA GLU A 31 -7.52 -12.46 -6.69
C GLU A 31 -7.45 -13.89 -6.16
N VAL A 32 -6.30 -14.53 -6.34
CA VAL A 32 -6.13 -15.95 -6.05
C VAL A 32 -5.72 -16.18 -4.61
N LEU A 33 -4.72 -15.44 -4.13
CA LEU A 33 -4.12 -15.69 -2.81
C LEU A 33 -4.62 -14.74 -1.73
N ARG A 34 -5.22 -13.62 -2.11
CA ARG A 34 -5.68 -12.57 -1.19
C ARG A 34 -4.60 -12.19 -0.18
N ASP A 35 -3.41 -11.93 -0.69
CA ASP A 35 -2.27 -11.58 0.12
C ASP A 35 -2.28 -10.08 0.42
N ILE A 36 -3.10 -9.70 1.38
CA ILE A 36 -3.38 -8.31 1.71
C ILE A 36 -3.14 -8.09 3.20
N SER A 37 -2.51 -6.97 3.51
CA SER A 37 -2.32 -6.50 4.88
C SER A 37 -3.00 -5.15 5.03
N SER A 38 -3.60 -4.89 6.18
CA SER A 38 -4.32 -3.63 6.41
C SER A 38 -4.10 -3.09 7.81
N SER A 39 -4.27 -1.77 7.94
CA SER A 39 -4.19 -1.07 9.21
C SER A 39 -4.97 0.24 9.11
N LEU A 40 -5.56 0.69 10.21
CA LEU A 40 -6.24 1.98 10.24
C LEU A 40 -5.21 3.12 10.25
N SER A 41 -5.51 4.19 9.49
CA SER A 41 -4.69 5.39 9.52
C SER A 41 -4.81 6.11 10.87
N PRO A 42 -3.80 6.83 11.31
CA PRO A 42 -2.52 7.03 10.66
C PRO A 42 -1.59 5.82 10.80
N VAL A 43 -0.81 5.57 9.76
CA VAL A 43 0.14 4.45 9.73
C VAL A 43 1.55 5.01 9.86
N SER A 44 2.25 4.60 10.90
CA SER A 44 3.64 4.98 11.13
C SER A 44 4.59 4.15 10.25
N ALA A 45 5.86 4.56 10.20
CA ALA A 45 6.87 3.80 9.47
C ALA A 45 6.99 2.36 10.00
N ASP A 46 6.98 2.19 11.33
CA ASP A 46 7.07 0.86 11.94
C ASP A 46 5.85 0.02 11.64
N GLU A 47 4.66 0.62 11.68
CA GLU A 47 3.43 -0.09 11.33
C GLU A 47 3.43 -0.51 9.86
N ALA A 48 3.93 0.34 8.97
CA ALA A 48 4.04 0.01 7.56
C ALA A 48 4.97 -1.17 7.34
N ILE A 49 6.10 -1.23 8.04
CA ILE A 49 7.02 -2.37 7.99
C ILE A 49 6.30 -3.64 8.46
N ASN A 50 5.56 -3.54 9.56
CA ASN A 50 4.82 -4.70 10.08
C ASN A 50 3.74 -5.18 9.10
N MET A 51 3.06 -4.26 8.42
CA MET A 51 2.10 -4.62 7.37
C MET A 51 2.77 -5.44 6.27
N ILE A 52 3.90 -4.98 5.78
CA ILE A 52 4.65 -5.66 4.72
C ILE A 52 5.10 -7.04 5.17
N ARG A 53 5.64 -7.13 6.39
CA ARG A 53 6.17 -8.39 6.93
C ARG A 53 5.08 -9.41 7.26
N SER A 54 3.85 -8.97 7.41
CA SER A 54 2.72 -9.87 7.64
C SER A 54 2.17 -10.47 6.34
N LEU A 55 2.63 -10.00 5.17
CA LEU A 55 2.21 -10.58 3.90
C LEU A 55 2.70 -12.01 3.76
N LYS A 56 1.86 -12.86 3.20
CA LYS A 56 2.21 -14.26 2.93
C LYS A 56 3.40 -14.33 1.97
N SER A 57 3.49 -13.36 1.07
CA SER A 57 4.56 -13.25 0.08
C SER A 57 5.82 -12.57 0.59
N TYR A 58 5.93 -12.30 1.90
CA TYR A 58 7.08 -11.57 2.43
C TYR A 58 8.42 -12.24 2.07
N GLY A 59 8.45 -13.56 1.95
CA GLY A 59 9.66 -14.27 1.53
C GLY A 59 10.19 -13.80 0.19
N ILE A 60 9.29 -13.44 -0.74
CA ILE A 60 9.68 -12.92 -2.05
C ILE A 60 10.27 -11.52 -1.89
N ILE A 61 9.67 -10.69 -1.03
CA ILE A 61 10.15 -9.33 -0.76
C ILE A 61 11.54 -9.36 -0.14
N LYS A 62 11.75 -10.28 0.79
CA LYS A 62 13.01 -10.47 1.48
C LYS A 62 14.12 -10.97 0.54
N GLY A 63 13.72 -11.62 -0.54
CA GLY A 63 14.64 -12.21 -1.50
C GLY A 63 14.87 -13.67 -1.24
N VAL A 64 14.81 -14.49 -2.29
CA VAL A 64 15.05 -15.93 -2.20
C VAL A 64 15.93 -16.36 -3.35
N ARG A 65 16.82 -17.33 -3.08
CA ARG A 65 17.62 -18.04 -4.09
C ARG A 65 18.30 -17.14 -5.12
N GLY A 66 19.12 -16.21 -4.62
CA GLY A 66 19.90 -15.34 -5.50
C GLY A 66 19.14 -14.18 -6.11
N GLN A 67 17.85 -14.05 -5.83
CA GLN A 67 17.11 -12.85 -6.22
C GLN A 67 17.39 -11.74 -5.23
N LYS A 68 17.51 -10.52 -5.75
CA LYS A 68 17.69 -9.35 -4.90
C LYS A 68 16.42 -9.07 -4.11
N PRO A 69 16.56 -8.64 -2.85
CA PRO A 69 15.37 -8.22 -2.08
C PRO A 69 14.75 -6.97 -2.69
N ILE A 70 13.45 -6.82 -2.46
CA ILE A 70 12.77 -5.57 -2.77
C ILE A 70 13.18 -4.53 -1.73
N ASN A 71 13.22 -3.26 -2.11
CA ASN A 71 13.53 -2.18 -1.18
C ASN A 71 12.35 -1.98 -0.23
N GLU A 72 12.38 -2.71 0.87
CA GLU A 72 11.33 -2.73 1.88
C GLU A 72 11.11 -1.36 2.50
N ALA A 73 12.18 -0.62 2.75
CA ALA A 73 12.09 0.72 3.32
C ALA A 73 11.36 1.68 2.38
N ALA A 74 11.60 1.57 1.07
CA ALA A 74 10.90 2.39 0.09
C ALA A 74 9.42 2.04 0.01
N PHE A 75 9.07 0.76 0.12
CA PHE A 75 7.69 0.31 0.14
C PHE A 75 6.98 0.85 1.39
N ALA A 76 7.60 0.72 2.55
CA ALA A 76 7.07 1.24 3.80
C ALA A 76 6.89 2.76 3.76
N ASP A 77 7.84 3.47 3.17
CA ASP A 77 7.75 4.92 3.01
C ASP A 77 6.57 5.32 2.11
N THR A 78 6.33 4.55 1.06
CA THR A 78 5.17 4.78 0.18
C THR A 78 3.86 4.65 0.97
N ILE A 79 3.73 3.62 1.80
CA ILE A 79 2.55 3.42 2.64
C ILE A 79 2.40 4.56 3.64
N ARG A 80 3.48 4.97 4.28
CA ARG A 80 3.49 6.06 5.25
C ARG A 80 3.05 7.37 4.61
N ARG A 81 3.57 7.67 3.41
CA ARG A 81 3.20 8.89 2.68
C ARG A 81 1.75 8.87 2.24
N LEU A 82 1.25 7.72 1.82
CA LEU A 82 -0.16 7.57 1.49
C LEU A 82 -1.01 7.88 2.72
N SER A 83 -0.66 7.35 3.87
CA SER A 83 -1.36 7.61 5.12
C SER A 83 -1.33 9.10 5.48
N ALA A 84 -0.18 9.74 5.32
CA ALA A 84 -0.04 11.18 5.60
C ALA A 84 -0.93 12.01 4.67
N LEU A 85 -1.04 11.62 3.40
CA LEU A 85 -1.92 12.30 2.46
C LEU A 85 -3.39 12.19 2.89
N LEU A 86 -3.81 11.03 3.37
CA LEU A 86 -5.18 10.82 3.84
C LEU A 86 -5.50 11.68 5.06
N GLU A 87 -4.52 11.88 5.94
CA GLU A 87 -4.68 12.77 7.10
C GLU A 87 -4.84 14.22 6.66
N ALA A 88 -4.10 14.63 5.61
CA ALA A 88 -4.18 15.98 5.09
C ALA A 88 -5.42 16.22 4.23
N ALA A 89 -5.96 15.17 3.62
CA ALA A 89 -7.10 15.27 2.72
C ALA A 89 -8.14 14.19 3.05
N PRO A 90 -8.88 14.35 4.16
CA PRO A 90 -9.84 13.33 4.58
C PRO A 90 -11.03 13.16 3.63
N GLU A 91 -11.21 14.05 2.66
CA GLU A 91 -12.21 13.91 1.61
C GLU A 91 -11.89 12.78 0.63
N ILE A 92 -10.68 12.26 0.64
CA ILE A 92 -10.33 11.11 -0.18
C ILE A 92 -11.13 9.91 0.33
N ALA A 93 -12.06 9.42 -0.49
CA ALA A 93 -12.87 8.27 -0.14
C ALA A 93 -12.15 6.97 -0.47
N GLU A 94 -11.43 6.96 -1.57
CA GLU A 94 -10.63 5.82 -1.99
C GLU A 94 -9.37 6.30 -2.68
N MET A 95 -8.29 5.58 -2.49
CA MET A 95 -7.05 5.81 -3.18
C MET A 95 -6.42 4.45 -3.48
N ASP A 96 -5.90 4.30 -4.69
CA ASP A 96 -5.33 3.04 -5.13
C ASP A 96 -4.09 3.31 -5.98
N LEU A 97 -2.94 2.87 -5.49
CA LEU A 97 -1.68 2.88 -6.21
C LEU A 97 -1.44 1.45 -6.71
N ASN A 98 -1.82 1.19 -7.95
CA ASN A 98 -1.81 -0.15 -8.51
C ASN A 98 -1.62 -0.11 -10.02
N PRO A 99 -0.51 -0.66 -10.55
CA PRO A 99 0.52 -1.35 -9.78
C PRO A 99 1.57 -0.42 -9.17
N LEU A 100 2.16 -0.90 -8.09
CA LEU A 100 3.45 -0.43 -7.61
C LEU A 100 4.49 -1.42 -8.10
N LEU A 101 5.56 -0.92 -8.71
CA LEU A 101 6.67 -1.79 -9.12
C LEU A 101 7.79 -1.66 -8.11
N GLY A 102 8.12 -2.78 -7.46
CA GLY A 102 9.17 -2.84 -6.45
C GLY A 102 10.38 -3.59 -6.94
N SER A 103 11.56 -3.05 -6.63
CA SER A 103 12.84 -3.66 -6.93
C SER A 103 13.80 -3.35 -5.79
N ASP A 104 15.04 -3.80 -5.90
CA ASP A 104 16.09 -3.48 -4.92
C ASP A 104 16.42 -1.99 -4.92
N LYS A 105 16.09 -1.27 -5.98
CA LYS A 105 16.38 0.16 -6.12
C LYS A 105 15.29 1.07 -5.55
N GLY A 106 14.08 0.57 -5.43
CA GLY A 106 13.00 1.38 -4.90
C GLY A 106 11.64 0.87 -5.31
N VAL A 107 10.65 1.71 -5.11
CA VAL A 107 9.25 1.42 -5.43
C VAL A 107 8.67 2.59 -6.22
N VAL A 108 8.05 2.28 -7.36
CA VAL A 108 7.49 3.28 -8.28
C VAL A 108 6.01 2.98 -8.50
N ALA A 109 5.17 3.99 -8.31
CA ALA A 109 3.77 3.89 -8.68
C ALA A 109 3.61 4.10 -10.17
N VAL A 110 3.03 3.11 -10.85
CA VAL A 110 2.79 3.19 -12.29
C VAL A 110 1.45 3.84 -12.58
N ASP A 111 0.48 3.58 -11.72
CA ASP A 111 -0.85 4.18 -11.85
C ASP A 111 -1.38 4.55 -10.48
N ALA A 112 -2.21 5.58 -10.45
CA ALA A 112 -2.84 6.03 -9.22
C ALA A 112 -4.27 6.45 -9.53
N ARG A 113 -5.20 6.00 -8.69
CA ARG A 113 -6.60 6.40 -8.78
C ARG A 113 -7.02 6.97 -7.45
N VAL A 114 -7.75 8.08 -7.52
CA VAL A 114 -8.23 8.75 -6.31
C VAL A 114 -9.70 9.12 -6.54
N ARG A 115 -10.54 8.74 -5.59
CA ARG A 115 -11.94 9.17 -5.57
C ARG A 115 -12.16 10.08 -4.37
N ILE A 116 -12.66 11.26 -4.65
CA ILE A 116 -12.94 12.26 -3.62
C ILE A 116 -14.45 12.33 -3.39
N GLN A 117 -14.84 12.39 -2.16
CA GLN A 117 -16.24 12.53 -1.78
C GLN A 117 -16.31 13.43 -0.57
N LYS A 118 -17.13 14.47 -0.65
CA LYS A 118 -17.32 15.38 0.47
C LYS A 118 -17.75 14.62 1.71
N LEU A 119 -17.19 15.04 2.84
CA LEU A 119 -17.62 14.51 4.12
C LEU A 119 -19.04 14.95 4.40
N SER A 120 -19.87 14.02 4.86
CA SER A 120 -21.22 14.37 5.27
C SER A 120 -21.14 15.28 6.48
N LYS A 121 -21.87 16.39 6.42
CA LYS A 121 -22.05 17.20 7.62
C LYS A 121 -23.01 16.44 8.52
N SER A 122 -22.57 16.11 9.71
CA SER A 122 -23.48 15.57 10.70
C SER A 122 -24.42 16.72 11.13
N THR A 123 -25.63 16.50 10.97
CA THR A 123 -26.67 17.45 11.40
C THR A 123 -27.26 16.98 12.73
#